data_5694e0863aaadaf4cb75c7e6d9383b71
#
_entry.id   5694e0863aaadaf4cb75c7e6d9383b71
#
_cell.length_a   1.000
_cell.length_b   1.000
_cell.length_c   1.000
_cell.angle_alpha   90.00
_cell.angle_beta   90.00
_cell.angle_gamma   90.00
#
_symmetry.space_group_name_H-M   'P 1'
#
loop_
_entity.id
_entity.type
_entity.pdbx_description
1 polymer ?
#
loop_
_entity_poly.entity_id
_entity_poly.type
_entity_poly.pdbx_seq_one_letter_code
_entity_poly.pdbx_strand_id
1 'polypeptide(L)'
;MKRRWKSAVAALAAIAAIGSLTGVTTYAADSVSITNVSYDPTRELYEQYNKIFQKHWKEKTGQDVDITQSHGGSGKQALEVANGLEADVVTLALEYDVDAIQDAGLIDDGWVDEFPEDSSPYTSTIVFLVRKGNPKNIKDWDDLVKKDVGVITPNPKTSGGARWNYLAAWAYAKDKYNGDEDKIKEFIGNLYKNVLVLDTGARGATTSF
;
A
#
# COMPACT_ATOMS: atom_id res chain seq x y z
N MET A 1 -1.79 31.81 5.67
CA MET A 1 -2.88 32.78 5.38
C MET A 1 -4.21 32.02 5.41
N LYS A 2 -4.99 32.19 6.47
CA LYS A 2 -6.26 31.48 6.70
C LYS A 2 -7.34 32.03 5.78
N ARG A 3 -7.86 31.22 4.88
CA ARG A 3 -8.97 31.60 3.99
C ARG A 3 -10.30 31.15 4.62
N ARG A 4 -10.98 32.09 5.25
CA ARG A 4 -12.32 31.90 5.83
C ARG A 4 -13.37 31.86 4.71
N TRP A 5 -14.10 30.77 4.60
CA TRP A 5 -15.31 30.72 3.78
C TRP A 5 -16.48 31.28 4.60
N LYS A 6 -17.09 32.31 4.09
CA LYS A 6 -18.33 32.86 4.63
C LYS A 6 -19.52 32.39 3.77
N SER A 7 -20.44 31.76 4.43
CA SER A 7 -21.76 31.38 3.93
C SER A 7 -22.57 32.62 3.57
N ALA A 8 -23.21 32.63 2.41
CA ALA A 8 -24.28 33.57 2.08
C ALA A 8 -25.56 32.76 1.80
N VAL A 9 -26.49 32.81 2.75
CA VAL A 9 -27.90 32.43 2.57
C VAL A 9 -28.63 33.65 2.02
N ALA A 10 -29.27 33.53 0.88
CA ALA A 10 -30.24 34.49 0.42
C ALA A 10 -31.55 33.76 0.06
N ALA A 11 -32.55 33.96 0.89
CA ALA A 11 -33.93 33.56 0.63
C ALA A 11 -34.60 34.61 -0.29
N LEU A 12 -35.29 34.11 -1.30
CA LEU A 12 -36.31 34.91 -1.99
C LEU A 12 -37.49 34.01 -2.36
N ALA A 13 -38.61 34.24 -1.72
CA ALA A 13 -39.91 33.71 -2.05
C ALA A 13 -40.67 34.66 -2.99
N ALA A 14 -41.27 34.12 -4.04
CA ALA A 14 -42.47 34.71 -4.74
C ALA A 14 -43.02 33.68 -5.75
N ILE A 15 -44.04 33.09 -5.48
CA ILE A 15 -45.45 32.99 -5.87
C ILE A 15 -45.74 32.92 -7.38
N ALA A 16 -46.48 31.86 -7.70
CA ALA A 16 -47.64 31.64 -8.52
C ALA A 16 -47.46 30.90 -9.84
N ALA A 17 -47.91 29.67 -9.79
CA ALA A 17 -49.02 29.01 -10.53
C ALA A 17 -48.87 28.75 -12.03
N ILE A 18 -49.21 27.48 -12.33
CA ILE A 18 -49.78 26.87 -13.53
C ILE A 18 -48.76 26.18 -14.45
N GLY A 19 -48.93 24.88 -14.54
CA GLY A 19 -48.36 24.08 -15.62
C GLY A 19 -47.68 22.80 -15.12
N SER A 20 -48.47 21.78 -14.84
CA SER A 20 -48.00 20.44 -14.56
C SER A 20 -47.20 19.86 -15.75
N LEU A 21 -45.88 19.93 -15.59
CA LEU A 21 -44.95 18.94 -16.17
C LEU A 21 -43.93 18.67 -15.07
N THR A 22 -44.17 17.61 -14.30
CA THR A 22 -43.18 17.07 -13.38
C THR A 22 -42.05 16.45 -14.23
N GLY A 23 -41.21 17.29 -14.77
CA GLY A 23 -39.89 16.89 -15.20
C GLY A 23 -39.10 16.61 -13.92
N VAL A 24 -38.97 15.36 -13.56
CA VAL A 24 -37.93 14.95 -12.60
C VAL A 24 -36.61 15.24 -13.30
N THR A 25 -36.04 16.41 -13.04
CA THR A 25 -34.64 16.66 -13.33
C THR A 25 -33.85 15.77 -12.40
N THR A 26 -33.57 14.55 -12.85
CA THR A 26 -32.48 13.76 -12.28
C THR A 26 -31.22 14.56 -12.56
N TYR A 27 -30.75 15.30 -11.56
CA TYR A 27 -29.36 15.73 -11.54
C TYR A 27 -28.57 14.43 -11.56
N ALA A 28 -27.93 14.13 -12.68
CA ALA A 28 -26.88 13.11 -12.69
C ALA A 28 -25.88 13.61 -11.63
N ALA A 29 -25.72 12.83 -10.57
CA ALA A 29 -24.69 13.14 -9.59
C ALA A 29 -23.35 13.16 -10.33
N ASP A 30 -22.61 14.26 -10.23
CA ASP A 30 -21.30 14.36 -10.88
C ASP A 30 -20.45 13.15 -10.47
N SER A 31 -19.74 12.55 -11.42
CA SER A 31 -18.81 11.46 -11.12
C SER A 31 -17.65 12.01 -10.27
N VAL A 32 -17.22 11.22 -9.30
CA VAL A 32 -16.06 11.51 -8.45
C VAL A 32 -14.90 10.65 -8.91
N SER A 33 -13.70 11.21 -8.91
CA SER A 33 -12.47 10.46 -9.18
C SER A 33 -11.67 10.29 -7.90
N ILE A 34 -11.14 9.09 -7.65
CA ILE A 34 -10.30 8.74 -6.51
C ILE A 34 -9.03 8.09 -7.05
N THR A 35 -7.87 8.55 -6.56
CA THR A 35 -6.58 7.91 -6.79
C THR A 35 -6.18 7.10 -5.57
N ASN A 36 -6.10 5.76 -5.73
CA ASN A 36 -5.60 4.85 -4.71
C ASN A 36 -4.15 4.45 -5.01
N VAL A 37 -3.25 4.78 -4.11
CA VAL A 37 -1.83 4.43 -4.18
C VAL A 37 -1.55 3.28 -3.22
N SER A 38 -1.05 2.15 -3.73
CA SER A 38 -0.77 0.97 -2.91
C SER A 38 0.52 0.28 -3.31
N TYR A 39 0.99 -0.68 -2.49
CA TYR A 39 2.19 -1.43 -2.84
C TYR A 39 1.88 -2.69 -3.67
N ASP A 40 2.89 -3.18 -4.40
CA ASP A 40 2.76 -4.20 -5.45
C ASP A 40 1.86 -5.42 -5.16
N PRO A 41 1.94 -6.09 -3.99
CA PRO A 41 1.18 -7.32 -3.74
C PRO A 41 -0.33 -7.13 -3.69
N THR A 42 -0.82 -5.91 -3.56
CA THR A 42 -2.26 -5.62 -3.37
C THR A 42 -2.98 -5.26 -4.66
N ARG A 43 -2.33 -5.34 -5.81
CA ARG A 43 -2.92 -5.00 -7.11
C ARG A 43 -4.23 -5.73 -7.37
N GLU A 44 -4.22 -7.05 -7.29
CA GLU A 44 -5.38 -7.89 -7.57
C GLU A 44 -6.47 -7.73 -6.50
N LEU A 45 -6.09 -7.46 -5.26
CA LEU A 45 -7.04 -7.13 -4.19
C LEU A 45 -7.84 -5.88 -4.57
N TYR A 46 -7.17 -4.79 -4.93
CA TYR A 46 -7.83 -3.53 -5.27
C TYR A 46 -8.57 -3.57 -6.59
N GLU A 47 -8.13 -4.35 -7.58
CA GLU A 47 -8.91 -4.58 -8.81
C GLU A 47 -10.29 -5.18 -8.51
N GLN A 48 -10.39 -6.06 -7.51
CA GLN A 48 -11.66 -6.66 -7.10
C GLN A 48 -12.44 -5.74 -6.15
N TYR A 49 -11.77 -5.18 -5.15
CA TYR A 49 -12.37 -4.30 -4.16
C TYR A 49 -13.01 -3.06 -4.79
N ASN A 50 -12.33 -2.43 -5.74
CA ASN A 50 -12.84 -1.23 -6.39
C ASN A 50 -14.19 -1.46 -7.09
N LYS A 51 -14.38 -2.60 -7.75
CA LYS A 51 -15.66 -2.96 -8.38
C LYS A 51 -16.79 -3.06 -7.34
N ILE A 52 -16.48 -3.62 -6.17
CA ILE A 52 -17.44 -3.74 -5.07
C ILE A 52 -17.74 -2.37 -4.49
N PHE A 53 -16.71 -1.55 -4.28
CA PHE A 53 -16.85 -0.20 -3.76
C PHE A 53 -17.63 0.71 -4.72
N GLN A 54 -17.33 0.70 -6.02
CA GLN A 54 -18.05 1.45 -7.05
C GLN A 54 -19.54 1.13 -7.04
N LYS A 55 -19.88 -0.16 -6.99
CA LYS A 55 -21.28 -0.61 -6.90
C LYS A 55 -21.94 -0.13 -5.61
N HIS A 56 -21.30 -0.34 -4.47
CA HIS A 56 -21.81 0.08 -3.16
C HIS A 56 -22.03 1.60 -3.11
N TRP A 57 -21.07 2.38 -3.59
CA TRP A 57 -21.16 3.84 -3.61
C TRP A 57 -22.32 4.33 -4.48
N LYS A 58 -22.44 3.75 -5.68
CA LYS A 58 -23.55 4.04 -6.58
C LYS A 58 -24.91 3.73 -5.98
N GLU A 59 -25.05 2.57 -5.32
CA GLU A 59 -26.29 2.16 -4.65
C GLU A 59 -26.64 3.08 -3.49
N LYS A 60 -25.62 3.53 -2.72
CA LYS A 60 -25.80 4.34 -1.54
C LYS A 60 -26.06 5.82 -1.84
N THR A 61 -25.44 6.38 -2.85
CA THR A 61 -25.40 7.83 -3.10
C THR A 61 -26.00 8.24 -4.45
N GLY A 62 -26.19 7.31 -5.37
CA GLY A 62 -26.53 7.59 -6.77
C GLY A 62 -25.36 8.12 -7.61
N GLN A 63 -24.18 8.33 -7.02
CA GLN A 63 -23.00 8.91 -7.65
C GLN A 63 -22.11 7.83 -8.24
N ASP A 64 -21.57 8.04 -9.43
CA ASP A 64 -20.50 7.21 -9.99
C ASP A 64 -19.14 7.61 -9.42
N VAL A 65 -18.25 6.66 -9.22
CA VAL A 65 -16.88 6.89 -8.78
C VAL A 65 -15.90 6.20 -9.73
N ASP A 66 -14.95 6.96 -10.25
CA ASP A 66 -13.83 6.45 -11.04
C ASP A 66 -12.61 6.28 -10.14
N ILE A 67 -12.00 5.08 -10.15
CA ILE A 67 -10.87 4.78 -9.27
C ILE A 67 -9.63 4.50 -10.09
N THR A 68 -8.68 5.41 -10.02
CA THR A 68 -7.33 5.24 -10.58
C THR A 68 -6.44 4.52 -9.58
N GLN A 69 -5.62 3.59 -10.07
CA GLN A 69 -4.72 2.80 -9.24
C GLN A 69 -3.26 3.08 -9.61
N SER A 70 -2.43 3.31 -8.57
CA SER A 70 -0.98 3.28 -8.69
C SER A 70 -0.43 2.16 -7.79
N HIS A 71 0.38 1.27 -8.36
CA HIS A 71 0.99 0.15 -7.64
C HIS A 71 2.50 0.13 -7.87
N GLY A 72 3.27 -0.04 -6.81
CA GLY A 72 4.73 -0.11 -6.88
C GLY A 72 5.35 -0.57 -5.58
N GLY A 73 6.65 -0.48 -5.46
CA GLY A 73 7.33 -0.69 -4.18
C GLY A 73 6.87 0.34 -3.14
N SER A 74 6.56 -0.08 -1.91
CA SER A 74 5.95 0.75 -0.88
C SER A 74 6.71 2.06 -0.62
N GLY A 75 8.02 1.97 -0.39
CA GLY A 75 8.83 3.18 -0.18
C GLY A 75 8.95 4.06 -1.42
N LYS A 76 8.88 3.47 -2.63
CA LYS A 76 8.83 4.24 -3.87
C LYS A 76 7.52 5.01 -3.97
N GLN A 77 6.39 4.37 -3.67
CA GLN A 77 5.07 5.00 -3.69
C GLN A 77 4.97 6.13 -2.67
N ALA A 78 5.48 5.91 -1.43
CA ALA A 78 5.55 6.96 -0.42
C ALA A 78 6.31 8.20 -0.92
N LEU A 79 7.47 7.97 -1.53
CA LEU A 79 8.29 9.06 -2.08
C LEU A 79 7.60 9.79 -3.24
N GLU A 80 6.90 9.08 -4.11
CA GLU A 80 6.15 9.68 -5.22
C GLU A 80 5.02 10.58 -4.70
N VAL A 81 4.27 10.14 -3.68
CA VAL A 81 3.22 10.95 -3.04
C VAL A 81 3.84 12.16 -2.34
N ALA A 82 4.89 11.99 -1.55
CA ALA A 82 5.60 13.09 -0.90
C ALA A 82 6.15 14.13 -1.89
N ASN A 83 6.46 13.71 -3.13
CA ASN A 83 6.93 14.59 -4.21
C ASN A 83 5.82 15.08 -5.15
N GLY A 84 4.55 14.88 -4.82
CA GLY A 84 3.43 15.51 -5.53
C GLY A 84 2.59 14.58 -6.41
N LEU A 85 2.72 13.25 -6.31
CA LEU A 85 1.71 12.34 -6.86
C LEU A 85 0.42 12.55 -6.05
N GLU A 86 -0.62 13.06 -6.71
CA GLU A 86 -1.93 13.24 -6.08
C GLU A 86 -2.54 11.88 -5.74
N ALA A 87 -2.81 11.66 -4.45
CA ALA A 87 -3.42 10.46 -3.92
C ALA A 87 -4.51 10.82 -2.92
N ASP A 88 -5.66 10.18 -3.04
CA ASP A 88 -6.77 10.31 -2.08
C ASP A 88 -6.69 9.23 -1.00
N VAL A 89 -6.12 8.08 -1.35
CA VAL A 89 -5.93 6.95 -0.43
C VAL A 89 -4.54 6.35 -0.64
N VAL A 90 -3.84 6.08 0.46
CA VAL A 90 -2.58 5.32 0.44
C VAL A 90 -2.71 4.07 1.32
N THR A 91 -2.24 2.93 0.82
CA THR A 91 -2.12 1.68 1.57
C THR A 91 -0.77 1.05 1.31
N LEU A 92 0.14 1.25 2.24
CA LEU A 92 1.55 0.89 2.10
C LEU A 92 1.93 -0.28 3.03
N ALA A 93 3.14 -0.79 2.89
CA ALA A 93 3.55 -2.00 3.59
C ALA A 93 4.03 -1.75 5.03
N LEU A 94 4.40 -0.53 5.36
CA LEU A 94 4.94 -0.16 6.66
C LEU A 94 4.39 1.20 7.10
N GLU A 95 4.17 1.34 8.40
CA GLU A 95 3.93 2.62 9.07
C GLU A 95 4.97 3.67 8.65
N TYR A 96 6.25 3.35 8.72
CA TYR A 96 7.36 4.21 8.27
C TYR A 96 7.18 4.82 6.87
N ASP A 97 6.57 4.11 5.92
CA ASP A 97 6.33 4.64 4.57
C ASP A 97 5.15 5.63 4.57
N VAL A 98 4.15 5.44 5.45
CA VAL A 98 3.04 6.38 5.63
C VAL A 98 3.51 7.62 6.40
N ASP A 99 4.35 7.44 7.43
CA ASP A 99 4.96 8.54 8.18
C ASP A 99 5.76 9.49 7.27
N ALA A 100 6.43 8.95 6.26
CA ALA A 100 7.15 9.80 5.29
C ALA A 100 6.20 10.72 4.50
N ILE A 101 4.93 10.35 4.33
CA ILE A 101 3.90 11.20 3.71
C ILE A 101 3.36 12.21 4.73
N GLN A 102 3.21 11.81 5.99
CA GLN A 102 2.87 12.70 7.11
C GLN A 102 3.96 13.76 7.30
N ASP A 103 5.23 13.38 7.31
CA ASP A 103 6.37 14.29 7.41
C ASP A 103 6.40 15.33 6.27
N ALA A 104 5.87 14.98 5.11
CA ALA A 104 5.66 15.90 4.00
C ALA A 104 4.43 16.82 4.17
N GLY A 105 3.67 16.67 5.26
CA GLY A 105 2.49 17.48 5.58
C GLY A 105 1.25 17.16 4.75
N LEU A 106 1.15 15.94 4.22
CA LEU A 106 0.05 15.50 3.34
C LEU A 106 -0.98 14.63 4.07
N ILE A 107 -0.65 14.11 5.24
CA ILE A 107 -1.54 13.37 6.15
C ILE A 107 -1.45 14.05 7.53
N ASP A 108 -2.56 14.16 8.24
CA ASP A 108 -2.61 14.71 9.58
C ASP A 108 -1.93 13.78 10.61
N ASP A 109 -1.46 14.36 11.71
CA ASP A 109 -0.91 13.62 12.84
C ASP A 109 -1.97 12.68 13.43
N GLY A 110 -1.54 11.47 13.84
CA GLY A 110 -2.43 10.51 14.49
C GLY A 110 -3.20 9.61 13.50
N TRP A 111 -2.81 9.56 12.25
CA TRP A 111 -3.43 8.70 11.22
C TRP A 111 -3.49 7.22 11.63
N VAL A 112 -2.58 6.75 12.48
CA VAL A 112 -2.56 5.36 12.99
C VAL A 112 -3.84 5.05 13.78
N ASP A 113 -4.34 6.01 14.56
CA ASP A 113 -5.52 5.87 15.42
C ASP A 113 -6.85 6.22 14.70
N GLU A 114 -6.80 6.62 13.43
CA GLU A 114 -7.98 7.05 12.66
C GLU A 114 -8.97 5.89 12.43
N PHE A 115 -8.47 4.68 12.18
CA PHE A 115 -9.27 3.49 11.95
C PHE A 115 -8.89 2.36 12.91
N PRO A 116 -9.78 1.36 13.14
CA PRO A 116 -9.45 0.18 13.93
C PRO A 116 -8.21 -0.56 13.43
N GLU A 117 -7.59 -1.35 14.33
CA GLU A 117 -6.42 -2.18 14.03
C GLU A 117 -5.23 -1.34 13.53
N ASP A 118 -4.97 -0.21 14.19
CA ASP A 118 -3.89 0.72 13.84
C ASP A 118 -3.94 1.16 12.36
N SER A 119 -5.15 1.44 11.87
CA SER A 119 -5.42 1.78 10.47
C SER A 119 -4.90 0.76 9.46
N SER A 120 -4.80 -0.52 9.86
CA SER A 120 -4.30 -1.63 9.04
C SER A 120 -5.46 -2.42 8.42
N PRO A 121 -5.75 -2.28 7.12
CA PRO A 121 -6.89 -2.95 6.50
C PRO A 121 -6.69 -4.46 6.29
N TYR A 122 -5.46 -4.96 6.39
CA TYR A 122 -5.08 -6.37 6.24
C TYR A 122 -3.70 -6.63 6.81
N THR A 123 -3.38 -7.91 7.04
CA THR A 123 -2.07 -8.39 7.46
C THR A 123 -1.51 -9.40 6.44
N SER A 124 -0.20 -9.65 6.49
CA SER A 124 0.49 -10.60 5.64
C SER A 124 1.63 -11.28 6.39
N THR A 125 2.33 -12.21 5.73
CA THR A 125 3.49 -12.90 6.29
C THR A 125 4.56 -13.12 5.22
N ILE A 126 5.80 -13.39 5.67
CA ILE A 126 6.91 -13.74 4.80
C ILE A 126 6.94 -15.26 4.63
N VAL A 127 7.09 -15.71 3.38
CA VAL A 127 7.21 -17.12 3.02
C VAL A 127 8.35 -17.33 2.03
N PHE A 128 8.89 -18.55 1.98
CA PHE A 128 9.85 -18.94 0.96
C PHE A 128 9.14 -19.48 -0.28
N LEU A 129 9.37 -18.85 -1.41
CA LEU A 129 9.02 -19.39 -2.71
C LEU A 129 10.18 -20.26 -3.18
N VAL A 130 9.91 -21.54 -3.48
CA VAL A 130 10.92 -22.48 -3.94
C VAL A 130 10.52 -23.14 -5.26
N ARG A 131 11.50 -23.59 -6.04
CA ARG A 131 11.24 -24.33 -7.27
C ARG A 131 10.42 -25.60 -6.98
N LYS A 132 9.61 -26.01 -7.96
CA LYS A 132 8.77 -27.20 -7.84
C LYS A 132 9.58 -28.41 -7.32
N GLY A 133 9.06 -29.06 -6.28
CA GLY A 133 9.70 -30.17 -5.63
C GLY A 133 10.84 -29.80 -4.66
N ASN A 134 11.10 -28.52 -4.46
CA ASN A 134 12.12 -28.00 -3.54
C ASN A 134 13.47 -28.75 -3.65
N PRO A 135 14.13 -28.73 -4.83
CA PRO A 135 15.31 -29.56 -5.10
C PRO A 135 16.51 -29.24 -4.21
N LYS A 136 16.55 -28.06 -3.59
CA LYS A 136 17.60 -27.66 -2.63
C LYS A 136 17.20 -27.88 -1.17
N ASN A 137 16.03 -28.47 -0.93
CA ASN A 137 15.51 -28.76 0.39
C ASN A 137 15.54 -27.55 1.34
N ILE A 138 15.09 -26.38 0.82
CA ILE A 138 14.96 -25.14 1.59
C ILE A 138 13.80 -25.30 2.57
N LYS A 139 14.07 -25.17 3.86
CA LYS A 139 13.08 -25.31 4.93
C LYS A 139 13.09 -24.13 5.89
N ASP A 140 14.24 -23.46 6.02
CA ASP A 140 14.42 -22.38 6.97
C ASP A 140 15.45 -21.38 6.46
N TRP A 141 15.60 -20.27 7.17
CA TRP A 141 16.53 -19.19 6.88
C TRP A 141 17.99 -19.64 6.74
N ASP A 142 18.41 -20.64 7.52
CA ASP A 142 19.76 -21.21 7.41
C ASP A 142 20.07 -21.83 6.06
N ASP A 143 19.05 -22.31 5.38
CA ASP A 143 19.26 -22.90 4.07
C ASP A 143 19.60 -21.85 3.01
N LEU A 144 19.18 -20.58 3.25
CA LEU A 144 19.43 -19.49 2.31
C LEU A 144 20.87 -18.97 2.33
N VAL A 145 21.67 -19.30 3.36
CA VAL A 145 23.09 -18.93 3.44
C VAL A 145 24.05 -19.99 2.90
N LYS A 146 23.52 -21.11 2.40
CA LYS A 146 24.32 -22.17 1.74
C LYS A 146 24.91 -21.66 0.44
N LYS A 147 26.16 -22.07 0.14
CA LYS A 147 26.92 -21.56 -1.03
C LYS A 147 26.29 -21.84 -2.40
N ASP A 148 25.48 -22.88 -2.49
CA ASP A 148 24.82 -23.32 -3.73
C ASP A 148 23.39 -22.77 -3.87
N VAL A 149 22.94 -21.92 -2.97
CA VAL A 149 21.60 -21.32 -2.97
C VAL A 149 21.67 -19.90 -3.49
N GLY A 150 20.96 -19.65 -4.60
CA GLY A 150 20.73 -18.29 -5.09
C GLY A 150 19.41 -17.75 -4.56
N VAL A 151 19.38 -16.51 -4.08
CA VAL A 151 18.22 -15.84 -3.53
C VAL A 151 17.82 -14.70 -4.45
N ILE A 152 16.52 -14.53 -4.66
CA ILE A 152 15.94 -13.35 -5.30
C ILE A 152 15.05 -12.66 -4.27
N THR A 153 15.27 -11.38 -4.05
CA THR A 153 14.47 -10.56 -3.13
C THR A 153 14.34 -9.15 -3.68
N PRO A 154 13.26 -8.44 -3.39
CA PRO A 154 13.22 -7.03 -3.75
C PRO A 154 14.19 -6.20 -2.93
N ASN A 155 14.45 -4.98 -3.40
CA ASN A 155 15.38 -4.05 -2.76
C ASN A 155 14.72 -3.37 -1.55
N PRO A 156 15.28 -3.44 -0.33
CA PRO A 156 14.72 -2.79 0.85
C PRO A 156 14.69 -1.26 0.78
N LYS A 157 15.42 -0.65 -0.15
CA LYS A 157 15.35 0.81 -0.36
C LYS A 157 14.06 1.26 -1.07
N THR A 158 13.44 0.37 -1.84
CA THR A 158 12.25 0.70 -2.66
C THR A 158 11.02 -0.11 -2.28
N SER A 159 11.20 -1.30 -1.70
CA SER A 159 10.15 -2.25 -1.39
C SER A 159 9.96 -2.44 0.11
N GLY A 160 8.74 -2.17 0.59
CA GLY A 160 8.35 -2.48 1.96
C GLY A 160 8.38 -3.98 2.25
N GLY A 161 7.96 -4.82 1.30
CA GLY A 161 8.07 -6.28 1.43
C GLY A 161 9.52 -6.74 1.64
N ALA A 162 10.48 -6.11 0.98
CA ALA A 162 11.90 -6.41 1.19
C ALA A 162 12.40 -6.00 2.58
N ARG A 163 11.87 -4.91 3.14
CA ARG A 163 12.17 -4.53 4.54
C ARG A 163 11.65 -5.58 5.51
N TRP A 164 10.45 -6.11 5.29
CA TRP A 164 9.92 -7.21 6.07
C TRP A 164 10.73 -8.50 5.90
N ASN A 165 11.23 -8.82 4.68
CA ASN A 165 12.14 -9.94 4.47
C ASN A 165 13.42 -9.78 5.30
N TYR A 166 14.01 -8.57 5.29
CA TYR A 166 15.21 -8.26 6.08
C TYR A 166 14.94 -8.40 7.58
N LEU A 167 13.84 -7.81 8.08
CA LEU A 167 13.48 -7.86 9.49
C LEU A 167 13.17 -9.28 9.97
N ALA A 168 12.52 -10.10 9.14
CA ALA A 168 12.25 -11.50 9.45
C ALA A 168 13.54 -12.32 9.52
N ALA A 169 14.47 -12.13 8.59
CA ALA A 169 15.80 -12.76 8.65
C ALA A 169 16.59 -12.30 9.87
N TRP A 170 16.52 -11.01 10.22
CA TRP A 170 17.15 -10.46 11.42
C TRP A 170 16.56 -11.06 12.69
N ALA A 171 15.23 -11.14 12.79
CA ALA A 171 14.54 -11.72 13.96
C ALA A 171 14.91 -13.20 14.15
N TYR A 172 14.95 -13.98 13.07
CA TYR A 172 15.42 -15.34 13.09
C TYR A 172 16.87 -15.45 13.62
N ALA A 173 17.77 -14.66 13.07
CA ALA A 173 19.18 -14.65 13.49
C ALA A 173 19.34 -14.19 14.95
N LYS A 174 18.53 -13.20 15.38
CA LYS A 174 18.53 -12.71 16.77
C LYS A 174 18.16 -13.82 17.75
N ASP A 175 17.13 -14.59 17.46
CA ASP A 175 16.72 -15.74 18.26
C ASP A 175 17.83 -16.81 18.27
N LYS A 176 18.27 -17.22 17.08
CA LYS A 176 19.31 -18.23 16.90
C LYS A 176 20.61 -17.95 17.63
N TYR A 177 21.05 -16.70 17.62
CA TYR A 177 22.33 -16.28 18.21
C TYR A 177 22.19 -15.59 19.57
N ASN A 178 21.02 -15.70 20.22
CA ASN A 178 20.74 -15.11 21.53
C ASN A 178 21.08 -13.60 21.60
N GLY A 179 20.82 -12.87 20.52
CA GLY A 179 21.05 -11.43 20.45
C GLY A 179 22.49 -10.99 20.18
N ASP A 180 23.41 -11.92 19.87
CA ASP A 180 24.79 -11.57 19.47
C ASP A 180 24.79 -10.81 18.12
N GLU A 181 24.94 -9.50 18.20
CA GLU A 181 24.82 -8.62 17.03
C GLU A 181 25.85 -8.91 15.92
N ASP A 182 27.06 -9.32 16.27
CA ASP A 182 28.09 -9.58 15.28
C ASP A 182 27.75 -10.82 14.46
N LYS A 183 27.25 -11.87 15.12
CA LYS A 183 26.75 -13.08 14.44
C LYS A 183 25.50 -12.82 13.62
N ILE A 184 24.59 -11.96 14.11
CA ILE A 184 23.40 -11.55 13.34
C ILE A 184 23.83 -10.85 12.06
N LYS A 185 24.72 -9.85 12.16
CA LYS A 185 25.26 -9.10 11.02
C LYS A 185 26.00 -10.01 10.03
N GLU A 186 26.78 -10.98 10.54
CA GLU A 186 27.44 -11.97 9.70
C GLU A 186 26.43 -12.85 8.95
N PHE A 187 25.40 -13.34 9.64
CA PHE A 187 24.32 -14.13 9.02
C PHE A 187 23.63 -13.36 7.90
N ILE A 188 23.18 -12.13 8.19
CA ILE A 188 22.55 -11.26 7.19
C ILE A 188 23.50 -10.97 6.02
N GLY A 189 24.76 -10.69 6.31
CA GLY A 189 25.78 -10.50 5.27
C GLY A 189 25.94 -11.72 4.37
N ASN A 190 25.92 -12.93 4.94
CA ASN A 190 25.99 -14.18 4.18
C ASN A 190 24.73 -14.44 3.36
N LEU A 191 23.54 -14.11 3.88
CA LEU A 191 22.29 -14.17 3.14
C LEU A 191 22.34 -13.25 1.90
N TYR A 192 22.76 -11.99 2.10
CA TYR A 192 22.82 -11.01 1.00
C TYR A 192 23.95 -11.31 -0.02
N LYS A 193 24.99 -12.04 0.34
CA LYS A 193 25.98 -12.55 -0.64
C LYS A 193 25.37 -13.55 -1.62
N ASN A 194 24.31 -14.24 -1.23
CA ASN A 194 23.58 -15.18 -2.07
C ASN A 194 22.48 -14.50 -2.91
N VAL A 195 22.24 -13.21 -2.71
CA VAL A 195 21.23 -12.47 -3.48
C VAL A 195 21.76 -12.20 -4.89
N LEU A 196 21.06 -12.77 -5.87
CA LEU A 196 21.38 -12.66 -7.30
C LEU A 196 20.68 -11.45 -7.93
N VAL A 197 19.50 -11.11 -7.46
CA VAL A 197 18.67 -10.02 -7.99
C VAL A 197 18.05 -9.25 -6.83
N LEU A 198 18.18 -7.93 -6.89
CA LEU A 198 17.44 -6.96 -6.06
C LEU A 198 16.47 -6.20 -6.96
N ASP A 199 15.23 -6.68 -7.01
CA ASP A 199 14.20 -6.05 -7.83
C ASP A 199 13.57 -4.83 -7.13
N THR A 200 12.84 -3.99 -7.86
CA THR A 200 12.22 -2.78 -7.29
C THR A 200 11.05 -3.06 -6.35
N GLY A 201 10.38 -4.22 -6.52
CA GLY A 201 9.21 -4.61 -5.74
C GLY A 201 9.01 -6.13 -5.72
N ALA A 202 8.04 -6.58 -4.92
CA ALA A 202 7.76 -8.00 -4.71
C ALA A 202 7.32 -8.72 -6.01
N ARG A 203 6.50 -8.07 -6.84
CA ARG A 203 6.05 -8.62 -8.12
C ARG A 203 7.23 -8.86 -9.07
N GLY A 204 8.13 -7.87 -9.21
CA GLY A 204 9.32 -8.01 -10.03
C GLY A 204 10.20 -9.16 -9.55
N ALA A 205 10.47 -9.26 -8.25
CA ALA A 205 11.24 -10.36 -7.67
C ALA A 205 10.60 -11.74 -7.95
N THR A 206 9.27 -11.84 -7.84
CA THR A 206 8.53 -13.07 -8.16
C THR A 206 8.60 -13.42 -9.65
N THR A 207 8.59 -12.42 -10.53
CA THR A 207 8.71 -12.61 -11.98
C THR A 207 10.12 -13.03 -12.38
N SER A 208 11.14 -12.53 -11.67
CA SER A 208 12.54 -12.87 -11.89
C SER A 208 12.90 -14.29 -11.40
N PHE A 209 12.12 -14.84 -10.46
CA PHE A 209 12.24 -16.19 -9.95
C PHE A 209 11.68 -17.23 -10.92
#